data_2ffa425540a452dfc544508a1156d467
#
_entry.id   2ffa425540a452dfc544508a1156d467
#
_cell.length_a   1.000
_cell.length_b   1.000
_cell.length_c   1.000
_cell.angle_alpha   90.00
_cell.angle_beta   90.00
_cell.angle_gamma   90.00
#
_symmetry.space_group_name_H-M   'P 1'
#
loop_
_entity.id
_entity.type
_entity.pdbx_description
1 polymer ?
#
loop_
_entity_poly.entity_id
_entity_poly.type
_entity_poly.pdbx_seq_one_letter_code
_entity_poly.pdbx_strand_id
1 'polypeptide(L)'
;MTTLRCLLLSFIWLFIPIVQLFPQTGDLPRVSPESQGVYSSDIETYFNEMLSCPTGEPHGIMVLRHGKVIGELFPKPYDASYPQMLYSDAKSFVGLAVVLAIEENRLRLTDRVASFFPDLLPDSISDNLASMTVRDLLTMTSGIQPDPLMRTTGADWIRRYLAKPVDKPGETFHYDSMCSYLLSAIVQRVTGQKTLDYMKERIFNPLHITLVEWEESPEGINTGGWGLRMQVESMAKIGQLLLNKGNWEGKQLISSEWVEEITSSLQETGMMDTYGYHMWRCDYPNAYRADGALGQYIIVAPDEDMVVAITQANTSNGVAERHLVWNLLRKVRGDSLPDTNAYAKLLKAQNAYSLPSPEGKRSPRCLSKLTGREISLGENGLDWKSMCLESGKDTLRIIVTTRANEQYTILAGRGEWLTTHTDAYPPYTIRAVGRFQGVHPPFHVAGSYGGGSSEIFLKVRYTSWGSGGDLHLQLTKGQLSLQLKENGKRKAYGVEVSVGE
;
A
#
# COMPACT_ATOMS: atom_id res chain seq x y z
N MET A 1 -51.01 -67.46 -16.41
CA MET A 1 -50.92 -66.08 -16.91
C MET A 1 -50.23 -65.25 -15.82
N THR A 2 -48.94 -65.12 -15.94
CA THR A 2 -48.05 -64.49 -14.95
C THR A 2 -47.56 -63.16 -15.50
N THR A 3 -47.97 -62.09 -14.91
CA THR A 3 -47.57 -60.71 -15.27
C THR A 3 -46.24 -60.31 -14.58
N LEU A 4 -45.23 -60.14 -15.39
CA LEU A 4 -43.86 -59.66 -15.03
C LEU A 4 -43.92 -58.15 -14.84
N ARG A 5 -43.65 -57.64 -13.58
CA ARG A 5 -43.46 -56.21 -13.33
C ARG A 5 -41.98 -55.88 -13.46
N CYS A 6 -41.62 -55.09 -14.50
CA CYS A 6 -40.30 -54.45 -14.62
C CYS A 6 -40.21 -53.24 -13.69
N LEU A 7 -39.28 -53.28 -12.74
CA LEU A 7 -38.83 -52.10 -11.96
C LEU A 7 -37.76 -51.36 -12.79
N LEU A 8 -38.09 -50.17 -13.23
CA LEU A 8 -37.14 -49.21 -13.80
C LEU A 8 -36.47 -48.44 -12.63
N LEU A 9 -35.22 -48.74 -12.36
CA LEU A 9 -34.34 -47.94 -11.49
C LEU A 9 -33.81 -46.77 -12.28
N SER A 10 -34.35 -45.56 -12.01
CA SER A 10 -33.85 -44.30 -12.56
C SER A 10 -32.62 -43.87 -11.79
N PHE A 11 -31.45 -44.01 -12.36
CA PHE A 11 -30.23 -43.39 -11.87
C PHE A 11 -30.28 -41.87 -12.15
N ILE A 12 -30.51 -41.04 -11.14
CA ILE A 12 -30.36 -39.60 -11.22
C ILE A 12 -28.85 -39.29 -11.06
N TRP A 13 -28.21 -38.99 -12.16
CA TRP A 13 -26.88 -38.40 -12.16
C TRP A 13 -26.98 -36.94 -11.64
N LEU A 14 -26.58 -36.71 -10.39
CA LEU A 14 -26.33 -35.35 -9.93
C LEU A 14 -25.08 -34.79 -10.67
N PHE A 15 -25.31 -34.00 -11.71
CA PHE A 15 -24.29 -33.13 -12.26
C PHE A 15 -24.04 -32.01 -11.26
N ILE A 16 -23.00 -32.15 -10.42
CA ILE A 16 -22.42 -31.03 -9.70
C ILE A 16 -21.61 -30.27 -10.75
N PRO A 17 -21.98 -29.03 -11.11
CA PRO A 17 -21.14 -28.24 -11.98
C PRO A 17 -19.82 -27.96 -11.22
N ILE A 18 -18.73 -28.55 -11.67
CA ILE A 18 -17.40 -28.09 -11.31
C ILE A 18 -17.30 -26.69 -11.93
N VAL A 19 -17.53 -25.67 -11.13
CA VAL A 19 -17.18 -24.30 -11.46
C VAL A 19 -15.65 -24.30 -11.54
N GLN A 20 -15.09 -24.57 -12.71
CA GLN A 20 -13.73 -24.18 -13.02
C GLN A 20 -13.74 -22.65 -12.97
N LEU A 21 -13.21 -22.10 -11.87
CA LEU A 21 -12.75 -20.72 -11.84
C LEU A 21 -11.63 -20.62 -12.87
N PHE A 22 -12.00 -20.25 -14.11
CA PHE A 22 -11.03 -19.79 -15.07
C PHE A 22 -10.40 -18.53 -14.44
N PRO A 23 -9.05 -18.45 -14.34
CA PRO A 23 -8.41 -17.20 -13.94
C PRO A 23 -8.95 -16.10 -14.85
N GLN A 24 -9.30 -14.96 -14.29
CA GLN A 24 -9.60 -13.80 -15.10
C GLN A 24 -8.38 -13.55 -15.97
N THR A 25 -8.58 -13.31 -17.26
CA THR A 25 -7.48 -13.06 -18.20
C THR A 25 -6.64 -11.91 -17.65
N GLY A 26 -5.39 -12.22 -17.27
CA GLY A 26 -4.47 -11.27 -16.67
C GLY A 26 -4.00 -11.56 -15.24
N ASP A 27 -4.59 -12.51 -14.52
CA ASP A 27 -4.12 -12.89 -13.18
C ASP A 27 -2.84 -13.73 -13.27
N LEU A 28 -1.94 -13.55 -12.29
CA LEU A 28 -0.74 -14.37 -12.18
C LEU A 28 -1.10 -15.82 -11.85
N PRO A 29 -0.42 -16.83 -12.43
CA PRO A 29 -0.71 -18.23 -12.13
C PRO A 29 -0.34 -18.59 -10.69
N ARG A 30 -1.25 -19.29 -9.97
CA ARG A 30 -1.05 -19.81 -8.62
C ARG A 30 -0.63 -21.27 -8.69
N VAL A 31 0.46 -21.62 -8.02
CA VAL A 31 1.02 -22.99 -8.02
C VAL A 31 1.50 -23.39 -6.63
N SER A 32 1.75 -24.70 -6.43
CA SER A 32 2.36 -25.14 -5.17
C SER A 32 3.78 -24.58 -5.02
N PRO A 33 4.18 -24.11 -3.84
CA PRO A 33 5.54 -23.67 -3.56
C PRO A 33 6.59 -24.73 -3.90
N GLU A 34 6.29 -26.01 -3.64
CA GLU A 34 7.17 -27.13 -3.95
C GLU A 34 7.51 -27.19 -5.45
N SER A 35 6.54 -26.93 -6.32
CA SER A 35 6.78 -26.89 -7.77
C SER A 35 7.74 -25.77 -8.20
N GLN A 36 8.04 -24.87 -7.30
CA GLN A 36 8.94 -23.73 -7.50
C GLN A 36 10.09 -23.72 -6.47
N GLY A 37 10.46 -24.88 -5.91
CA GLY A 37 11.65 -25.04 -5.09
C GLY A 37 11.61 -24.44 -3.69
N VAL A 38 10.41 -24.16 -3.16
CA VAL A 38 10.19 -23.69 -1.78
C VAL A 38 9.16 -24.61 -1.12
N TYR A 39 9.31 -24.96 0.15
CA TYR A 39 8.29 -25.74 0.83
C TYR A 39 7.10 -24.86 1.24
N SER A 40 5.89 -25.39 1.12
CA SER A 40 4.65 -24.75 1.64
C SER A 40 4.78 -24.40 3.13
N SER A 41 5.49 -25.20 3.91
CA SER A 41 5.76 -24.94 5.32
C SER A 41 6.67 -23.72 5.55
N ASP A 42 7.58 -23.41 4.65
CA ASP A 42 8.42 -22.21 4.75
C ASP A 42 7.60 -20.95 4.45
N ILE A 43 6.66 -21.01 3.50
CA ILE A 43 5.69 -19.94 3.22
C ILE A 43 4.75 -19.74 4.43
N GLU A 44 4.19 -20.84 5.00
CA GLU A 44 3.34 -20.76 6.18
C GLU A 44 4.09 -20.15 7.38
N THR A 45 5.36 -20.53 7.57
CA THR A 45 6.22 -19.98 8.62
C THR A 45 6.43 -18.49 8.43
N TYR A 46 6.80 -18.05 7.22
CA TYR A 46 6.98 -16.65 6.88
C TYR A 46 5.71 -15.81 7.17
N PHE A 47 4.53 -16.30 6.77
CA PHE A 47 3.27 -15.61 7.04
C PHE A 47 2.96 -15.51 8.54
N ASN A 48 3.21 -16.57 9.29
CA ASN A 48 3.02 -16.56 10.74
C ASN A 48 4.00 -15.60 11.45
N GLU A 49 5.24 -15.53 10.99
CA GLU A 49 6.25 -14.58 11.50
C GLU A 49 5.84 -13.13 11.18
N MET A 50 5.36 -12.86 9.95
CA MET A 50 4.85 -11.53 9.58
C MET A 50 3.63 -11.12 10.42
N LEU A 51 2.68 -12.01 10.64
CA LEU A 51 1.50 -11.76 11.49
C LEU A 51 1.86 -11.56 12.96
N SER A 52 2.95 -12.17 13.43
CA SER A 52 3.42 -12.08 14.81
C SER A 52 4.47 -10.97 15.01
N CYS A 53 4.88 -10.28 13.96
CA CYS A 53 5.88 -9.23 14.04
C CYS A 53 5.34 -8.04 14.87
N PRO A 54 5.98 -7.67 15.98
CA PRO A 54 5.44 -6.65 16.88
C PRO A 54 5.48 -5.23 16.31
N THR A 55 6.21 -5.05 15.20
CA THR A 55 6.38 -3.77 14.52
C THR A 55 5.56 -3.63 13.25
N GLY A 56 4.97 -4.70 12.74
CA GLY A 56 4.19 -4.73 11.51
C GLY A 56 2.75 -5.21 11.72
N GLU A 57 1.84 -4.71 10.92
CA GLU A 57 0.48 -5.23 10.75
C GLU A 57 0.31 -5.48 9.25
N PRO A 58 0.48 -6.71 8.74
CA PRO A 58 0.37 -7.00 7.32
C PRO A 58 -1.07 -6.83 6.82
N HIS A 59 -1.22 -6.18 5.66
CA HIS A 59 -2.50 -6.01 4.97
C HIS A 59 -2.62 -6.94 3.77
N GLY A 60 -1.54 -7.07 3.00
CA GLY A 60 -1.46 -7.98 1.89
C GLY A 60 -0.01 -8.33 1.58
N ILE A 61 0.25 -9.61 1.32
CA ILE A 61 1.56 -10.12 0.89
C ILE A 61 1.33 -11.05 -0.27
N MET A 62 2.16 -10.92 -1.31
CA MET A 62 2.20 -11.86 -2.43
C MET A 62 3.66 -12.24 -2.71
N VAL A 63 3.91 -13.54 -2.76
CA VAL A 63 5.24 -14.13 -3.02
C VAL A 63 5.22 -14.81 -4.37
N LEU A 64 6.08 -14.35 -5.28
CA LEU A 64 6.26 -14.94 -6.60
C LEU A 64 7.61 -15.66 -6.68
N ARG A 65 7.63 -16.75 -7.45
CA ARG A 65 8.84 -17.35 -7.97
C ARG A 65 8.62 -17.85 -9.39
N HIS A 66 9.62 -17.65 -10.28
CA HIS A 66 9.53 -17.97 -11.71
C HIS A 66 8.24 -17.41 -12.34
N GLY A 67 7.82 -16.20 -11.96
CA GLY A 67 6.61 -15.55 -12.46
C GLY A 67 5.28 -16.14 -11.96
N LYS A 68 5.29 -17.01 -10.96
CA LYS A 68 4.10 -17.68 -10.42
C LYS A 68 3.94 -17.39 -8.94
N VAL A 69 2.71 -17.19 -8.51
CA VAL A 69 2.37 -16.98 -7.10
C VAL A 69 2.50 -18.30 -6.35
N ILE A 70 3.39 -18.34 -5.35
CA ILE A 70 3.63 -19.48 -4.47
C ILE A 70 3.07 -19.28 -3.06
N GLY A 71 2.58 -18.10 -2.76
CA GLY A 71 1.91 -17.78 -1.51
C GLY A 71 1.32 -16.38 -1.50
N GLU A 72 0.17 -16.24 -0.86
CA GLU A 72 -0.50 -14.96 -0.68
C GLU A 72 -1.15 -14.89 0.71
N LEU A 73 -1.10 -13.73 1.33
CA LEU A 73 -1.64 -13.47 2.66
C LEU A 73 -2.48 -12.19 2.63
N PHE A 74 -3.75 -12.31 2.92
CA PHE A 74 -4.68 -11.19 3.13
C PHE A 74 -5.47 -11.44 4.41
N PRO A 75 -4.92 -11.09 5.59
CA PRO A 75 -5.61 -11.34 6.85
C PRO A 75 -6.86 -10.46 6.95
N LYS A 76 -8.00 -11.04 7.33
CA LYS A 76 -9.21 -10.23 7.55
C LYS A 76 -8.91 -9.07 8.51
N PRO A 77 -9.38 -7.85 8.24
CA PRO A 77 -10.40 -7.46 7.27
C PRO A 77 -9.88 -7.09 5.88
N TYR A 78 -8.61 -7.32 5.57
CA TYR A 78 -8.03 -7.00 4.26
C TYR A 78 -8.41 -8.06 3.22
N ASP A 79 -8.46 -7.63 1.95
CA ASP A 79 -8.85 -8.45 0.82
C ASP A 79 -7.99 -8.12 -0.40
N ALA A 80 -7.70 -9.13 -1.23
CA ALA A 80 -6.86 -8.98 -2.42
C ALA A 80 -7.44 -8.00 -3.46
N SER A 81 -8.76 -7.84 -3.48
CA SER A 81 -9.45 -6.95 -4.42
C SER A 81 -9.30 -5.47 -4.08
N TYR A 82 -8.87 -5.12 -2.86
CA TYR A 82 -8.78 -3.72 -2.44
C TYR A 82 -7.46 -3.09 -2.89
N PRO A 83 -7.49 -1.97 -3.63
CA PRO A 83 -6.29 -1.23 -3.92
C PRO A 83 -5.76 -0.58 -2.64
N GLN A 84 -4.45 -0.63 -2.44
CA GLN A 84 -3.74 -0.12 -1.27
C GLN A 84 -2.99 1.16 -1.59
N MET A 85 -2.92 2.09 -0.62
CA MET A 85 -2.11 3.29 -0.72
C MET A 85 -0.62 2.93 -0.58
N LEU A 86 0.16 3.21 -1.61
CA LEU A 86 1.57 2.78 -1.70
C LEU A 86 2.57 3.80 -1.15
N TYR A 87 2.11 5.00 -0.81
CA TYR A 87 2.99 6.07 -0.34
C TYR A 87 4.18 6.30 -1.28
N SER A 88 5.40 6.22 -0.76
CA SER A 88 6.62 6.52 -1.52
C SER A 88 7.01 5.50 -2.57
N ASP A 89 6.40 4.31 -2.63
CA ASP A 89 6.55 3.40 -3.78
C ASP A 89 6.24 4.11 -5.10
N ALA A 90 5.31 5.09 -5.06
CA ALA A 90 4.96 5.95 -6.20
C ALA A 90 6.19 6.54 -6.92
N LYS A 91 7.27 6.82 -6.18
CA LYS A 91 8.50 7.37 -6.75
C LYS A 91 9.13 6.45 -7.79
N SER A 92 9.15 5.14 -7.52
CA SER A 92 9.69 4.16 -8.45
C SER A 92 8.91 4.14 -9.77
N PHE A 93 7.60 4.34 -9.72
CA PHE A 93 6.77 4.47 -10.92
C PHE A 93 7.04 5.76 -11.69
N VAL A 94 7.37 6.86 -11.00
CA VAL A 94 7.84 8.08 -11.67
C VAL A 94 9.19 7.84 -12.33
N GLY A 95 10.11 7.13 -11.69
CA GLY A 95 11.39 6.73 -12.28
C GLY A 95 11.19 5.96 -13.60
N LEU A 96 10.28 4.97 -13.60
CA LEU A 96 9.90 4.23 -14.79
C LEU A 96 9.30 5.14 -15.88
N ALA A 97 8.41 6.07 -15.52
CA ALA A 97 7.79 6.99 -16.46
C ALA A 97 8.83 7.93 -17.12
N VAL A 98 9.81 8.39 -16.35
CA VAL A 98 10.92 9.22 -16.87
C VAL A 98 11.75 8.44 -17.89
N VAL A 99 12.08 7.19 -17.56
CA VAL A 99 12.86 6.32 -18.46
C VAL A 99 12.11 6.03 -19.76
N LEU A 100 10.82 5.74 -19.69
CA LEU A 100 9.99 5.58 -20.90
C LEU A 100 9.99 6.85 -21.76
N ALA A 101 9.94 8.04 -21.15
CA ALA A 101 10.02 9.29 -21.89
C ALA A 101 11.41 9.51 -22.53
N ILE A 102 12.47 8.98 -21.92
CA ILE A 102 13.82 9.01 -22.50
C ILE A 102 13.92 8.03 -23.69
N GLU A 103 13.39 6.82 -23.58
CA GLU A 103 13.33 5.85 -24.68
C GLU A 103 12.55 6.38 -25.89
N GLU A 104 11.50 7.18 -25.64
CA GLU A 104 10.74 7.88 -26.67
C GLU A 104 11.45 9.14 -27.21
N ASN A 105 12.67 9.44 -26.79
CA ASN A 105 13.43 10.63 -27.17
C ASN A 105 12.75 11.97 -26.81
N ARG A 106 11.90 12.00 -25.79
CA ARG A 106 11.20 13.19 -25.29
C ARG A 106 11.96 13.91 -24.17
N LEU A 107 12.92 13.22 -23.55
CA LEU A 107 13.64 13.66 -22.36
C LEU A 107 15.04 13.07 -22.37
N ARG A 108 15.98 13.73 -21.67
CA ARG A 108 17.34 13.24 -21.41
C ARG A 108 17.70 13.43 -19.95
N LEU A 109 18.55 12.57 -19.43
CA LEU A 109 19.06 12.71 -18.05
C LEU A 109 19.78 14.04 -17.82
N THR A 110 20.42 14.57 -18.87
CA THR A 110 21.19 15.83 -18.83
C THR A 110 20.37 17.09 -19.06
N ASP A 111 19.07 16.96 -19.35
CA ASP A 111 18.21 18.13 -19.56
C ASP A 111 18.09 18.94 -18.27
N ARG A 112 18.11 20.25 -18.42
CA ARG A 112 18.08 21.20 -17.29
C ARG A 112 16.67 21.35 -16.77
N VAL A 113 16.48 21.13 -15.45
CA VAL A 113 15.15 21.23 -14.81
C VAL A 113 14.51 22.59 -15.06
N ALA A 114 15.29 23.68 -14.96
CA ALA A 114 14.82 25.03 -15.21
C ALA A 114 14.22 25.24 -16.61
N SER A 115 14.70 24.52 -17.63
CA SER A 115 14.20 24.63 -19.00
C SER A 115 12.76 24.13 -19.19
N PHE A 116 12.28 23.28 -18.31
CA PHE A 116 10.90 22.80 -18.35
C PHE A 116 9.89 23.75 -17.72
N PHE A 117 10.35 24.72 -16.92
CA PHE A 117 9.48 25.60 -16.12
C PHE A 117 9.80 27.09 -16.29
N PRO A 118 10.03 27.62 -17.53
CA PRO A 118 10.43 29.01 -17.73
C PRO A 118 9.41 30.02 -17.17
N ASP A 119 8.14 29.63 -17.13
CA ASP A 119 7.02 30.40 -16.60
C ASP A 119 6.91 30.39 -15.06
N LEU A 120 7.67 29.53 -14.39
CA LEU A 120 7.59 29.29 -12.94
C LEU A 120 8.92 29.60 -12.21
N LEU A 121 9.95 30.01 -12.95
CA LEU A 121 11.23 30.41 -12.37
C LEU A 121 11.12 31.73 -11.58
N PRO A 122 11.98 31.94 -10.56
CA PRO A 122 12.15 33.25 -9.94
C PRO A 122 12.82 34.22 -10.92
N ASP A 123 12.69 35.52 -10.67
CA ASP A 123 13.24 36.60 -11.53
C ASP A 123 14.76 36.49 -11.77
N SER A 124 15.46 35.90 -10.81
CA SER A 124 16.88 35.55 -10.96
C SER A 124 17.11 34.12 -10.46
N ILE A 125 17.88 33.33 -11.21
CA ILE A 125 18.25 31.97 -10.88
C ILE A 125 19.75 31.90 -10.56
N SER A 126 20.08 31.06 -9.55
CA SER A 126 21.49 30.77 -9.25
C SER A 126 22.08 29.82 -10.29
N ASP A 127 23.43 29.83 -10.43
CA ASP A 127 24.14 28.88 -11.30
C ASP A 127 23.82 27.42 -10.92
N ASN A 128 23.62 27.12 -9.62
CA ASN A 128 23.23 25.82 -9.14
C ASN A 128 21.84 25.43 -9.64
N LEU A 129 20.81 26.30 -9.52
CA LEU A 129 19.49 26.01 -10.07
C LEU A 129 19.54 25.84 -11.60
N ALA A 130 20.31 26.70 -12.31
CA ALA A 130 20.48 26.59 -13.75
C ALA A 130 21.19 25.30 -14.18
N SER A 131 22.04 24.74 -13.32
CA SER A 131 22.79 23.52 -13.62
C SER A 131 22.06 22.22 -13.27
N MET A 132 21.00 22.26 -12.42
CA MET A 132 20.25 21.11 -11.98
C MET A 132 19.66 20.32 -13.17
N THR A 133 19.85 19.00 -13.16
CA THR A 133 19.42 18.09 -14.24
C THR A 133 18.31 17.16 -13.81
N VAL A 134 17.66 16.50 -14.76
CA VAL A 134 16.71 15.40 -14.55
C VAL A 134 17.33 14.27 -13.73
N ARG A 135 18.62 13.96 -13.99
CA ARG A 135 19.36 12.95 -13.22
C ARG A 135 19.45 13.32 -11.74
N ASP A 136 19.71 14.58 -11.41
CA ASP A 136 19.82 15.03 -10.01
C ASP A 136 18.51 14.87 -9.25
N LEU A 137 17.36 15.05 -9.92
CA LEU A 137 16.05 14.74 -9.34
C LEU A 137 15.86 13.23 -9.12
N LEU A 138 16.22 12.38 -10.12
CA LEU A 138 16.08 10.93 -10.05
C LEU A 138 16.93 10.31 -8.94
N THR A 139 18.12 10.87 -8.68
CA THR A 139 19.05 10.41 -7.65
C THR A 139 18.86 11.10 -6.30
N MET A 140 17.86 11.96 -6.14
CA MET A 140 17.60 12.72 -4.91
C MET A 140 18.78 13.63 -4.51
N THR A 141 19.45 14.22 -5.49
CA THR A 141 20.61 15.11 -5.32
C THR A 141 20.36 16.50 -5.90
N SER A 142 19.14 17.01 -5.80
CA SER A 142 18.73 18.32 -6.35
C SER A 142 19.52 19.51 -5.77
N GLY A 143 20.15 19.37 -4.61
CA GLY A 143 20.76 20.46 -3.85
C GLY A 143 19.75 21.30 -3.06
N ILE A 144 18.44 21.01 -3.14
CA ILE A 144 17.41 21.71 -2.37
C ILE A 144 17.13 20.95 -1.09
N GLN A 145 17.11 21.66 0.04
CA GLN A 145 16.77 21.04 1.34
C GLN A 145 15.29 20.67 1.38
N PRO A 146 14.96 19.43 1.77
CA PRO A 146 13.59 18.97 1.87
C PRO A 146 12.74 19.83 2.81
N ASP A 147 11.51 20.13 2.38
CA ASP A 147 10.55 20.86 3.20
C ASP A 147 9.22 20.09 3.23
N PRO A 148 8.94 19.35 4.30
CA PRO A 148 7.71 18.57 4.40
C PRO A 148 6.45 19.44 4.45
N LEU A 149 6.58 20.73 4.78
CA LEU A 149 5.46 21.67 4.83
C LEU A 149 5.10 22.23 3.46
N MET A 150 5.98 22.10 2.45
CA MET A 150 5.71 22.63 1.11
C MET A 150 4.44 22.06 0.49
N ARG A 151 4.14 20.79 0.76
CA ARG A 151 2.95 20.06 0.30
C ARG A 151 1.66 20.45 1.01
N THR A 152 1.74 21.28 2.04
CA THR A 152 0.65 21.51 2.99
C THR A 152 -0.15 22.78 2.71
N THR A 153 0.32 23.63 1.81
CA THR A 153 -0.25 24.96 1.62
C THR A 153 -0.44 25.29 0.13
N GLY A 154 -1.71 25.42 -0.28
CA GLY A 154 -2.10 26.02 -1.56
C GLY A 154 -1.58 25.35 -2.83
N ALA A 155 -1.69 26.05 -3.94
CA ALA A 155 -1.10 25.74 -5.23
C ALA A 155 0.33 26.33 -5.34
N ASP A 156 0.94 26.31 -6.53
CA ASP A 156 2.28 26.84 -6.81
C ASP A 156 3.45 26.08 -6.20
N TRP A 157 3.34 24.78 -6.08
CA TRP A 157 4.39 23.96 -5.49
C TRP A 157 5.70 24.03 -6.28
N ILE A 158 5.64 24.01 -7.62
CA ILE A 158 6.83 24.07 -8.48
C ILE A 158 7.53 25.42 -8.31
N ARG A 159 6.78 26.53 -8.42
CA ARG A 159 7.34 27.88 -8.26
C ARG A 159 8.02 28.06 -6.91
N ARG A 160 7.35 27.65 -5.84
CA ARG A 160 7.89 27.76 -4.47
C ARG A 160 9.10 26.88 -4.26
N TYR A 161 9.15 25.70 -4.86
CA TYR A 161 10.30 24.81 -4.77
C TYR A 161 11.52 25.38 -5.51
N LEU A 162 11.34 25.84 -6.73
CA LEU A 162 12.41 26.42 -7.54
C LEU A 162 12.91 27.78 -7.01
N ALA A 163 12.16 28.45 -6.15
CA ALA A 163 12.57 29.66 -5.46
C ALA A 163 13.43 29.43 -4.19
N LYS A 164 13.63 28.18 -3.77
CA LYS A 164 14.45 27.85 -2.60
C LYS A 164 15.96 27.97 -2.92
N PRO A 165 16.80 28.19 -1.90
CA PRO A 165 18.25 28.06 -2.05
C PRO A 165 18.63 26.67 -2.56
N VAL A 166 19.59 26.64 -3.47
CA VAL A 166 20.07 25.41 -4.12
C VAL A 166 21.56 25.27 -3.86
N ASP A 167 21.95 24.24 -3.11
CA ASP A 167 23.32 23.77 -3.01
C ASP A 167 23.75 23.11 -4.34
N LYS A 168 25.01 22.72 -4.48
CA LYS A 168 25.49 22.13 -5.72
C LYS A 168 24.77 20.83 -6.04
N PRO A 169 24.02 20.73 -7.15
CA PRO A 169 23.32 19.53 -7.55
C PRO A 169 24.29 18.37 -7.85
N GLY A 170 23.83 17.14 -7.63
CA GLY A 170 24.59 15.93 -7.89
C GLY A 170 25.55 15.51 -6.77
N GLU A 171 25.70 16.29 -5.69
CA GLU A 171 26.69 15.99 -4.64
C GLU A 171 26.08 15.29 -3.41
N THR A 172 24.99 15.84 -2.87
CA THR A 172 24.45 15.36 -1.57
C THR A 172 23.07 14.77 -1.74
N PHE A 173 22.88 13.56 -1.20
CA PHE A 173 21.59 12.89 -1.17
C PHE A 173 20.67 13.52 -0.12
N HIS A 174 19.52 14.00 -0.57
CA HIS A 174 18.42 14.44 0.29
C HIS A 174 17.12 13.84 -0.21
N TYR A 175 16.60 12.85 0.52
CA TYR A 175 15.33 12.21 0.15
C TYR A 175 14.18 13.21 0.18
N ASP A 176 13.71 13.61 -0.99
CA ASP A 176 12.70 14.65 -1.14
C ASP A 176 11.61 14.27 -2.15
N SER A 177 10.36 14.24 -1.67
CA SER A 177 9.20 13.95 -2.52
C SER A 177 8.97 15.02 -3.60
N MET A 178 9.49 16.22 -3.42
CA MET A 178 9.37 17.27 -4.43
C MET A 178 10.22 16.98 -5.67
N CYS A 179 11.33 16.26 -5.55
CA CYS A 179 12.08 15.77 -6.73
C CYS A 179 11.17 14.89 -7.61
N SER A 180 10.43 13.98 -7.01
CA SER A 180 9.49 13.10 -7.74
C SER A 180 8.30 13.87 -8.30
N TYR A 181 7.81 14.88 -7.57
CA TYR A 181 6.75 15.76 -8.08
C TYR A 181 7.19 16.55 -9.32
N LEU A 182 8.39 17.13 -9.28
CA LEU A 182 8.95 17.82 -10.46
C LEU A 182 9.12 16.87 -11.65
N LEU A 183 9.61 15.65 -11.42
CA LEU A 183 9.71 14.63 -12.48
C LEU A 183 8.35 14.27 -13.06
N SER A 184 7.32 14.12 -12.22
CA SER A 184 5.94 13.91 -12.68
C SER A 184 5.44 15.09 -13.52
N ALA A 185 5.72 16.31 -13.11
CA ALA A 185 5.40 17.52 -13.87
C ALA A 185 6.17 17.59 -15.22
N ILE A 186 7.45 17.20 -15.23
CA ILE A 186 8.27 17.13 -16.44
C ILE A 186 7.68 16.10 -17.40
N VAL A 187 7.38 14.88 -16.94
CA VAL A 187 6.72 13.84 -17.76
C VAL A 187 5.43 14.40 -18.37
N GLN A 188 4.58 15.05 -17.59
CA GLN A 188 3.34 15.64 -18.10
C GLN A 188 3.62 16.74 -19.15
N ARG A 189 4.63 17.58 -18.97
CA ARG A 189 4.98 18.64 -19.93
C ARG A 189 5.52 18.09 -21.25
N VAL A 190 6.39 17.10 -21.21
CA VAL A 190 7.03 16.55 -22.43
C VAL A 190 6.15 15.56 -23.18
N THR A 191 5.20 14.91 -22.50
CA THR A 191 4.31 13.91 -23.12
C THR A 191 2.92 14.45 -23.44
N GLY A 192 2.49 15.52 -22.77
CA GLY A 192 1.12 16.04 -22.81
C GLY A 192 0.13 15.18 -22.02
N GLN A 193 0.58 14.15 -21.29
CA GLN A 193 -0.24 13.20 -20.51
C GLN A 193 0.15 13.27 -19.04
N LYS A 194 -0.81 13.15 -18.12
CA LYS A 194 -0.51 12.91 -16.70
C LYS A 194 0.31 11.64 -16.55
N THR A 195 1.18 11.57 -15.56
CA THR A 195 2.05 10.40 -15.33
C THR A 195 1.25 9.10 -15.25
N LEU A 196 0.09 9.11 -14.57
CA LEU A 196 -0.79 7.95 -14.51
C LEU A 196 -1.26 7.50 -15.89
N ASP A 197 -1.75 8.41 -16.72
CA ASP A 197 -2.29 8.08 -18.05
C ASP A 197 -1.17 7.62 -18.98
N TYR A 198 -0.01 8.27 -18.91
CA TYR A 198 1.19 7.88 -19.64
C TYR A 198 1.63 6.45 -19.30
N MET A 199 1.63 6.10 -18.00
CA MET A 199 1.95 4.76 -17.52
C MET A 199 0.87 3.73 -17.86
N LYS A 200 -0.42 4.12 -17.87
CA LYS A 200 -1.51 3.20 -18.25
C LYS A 200 -1.31 2.60 -19.63
N GLU A 201 -1.00 3.43 -20.61
CA GLU A 201 -0.84 2.97 -21.99
C GLU A 201 0.37 2.05 -22.17
N ARG A 202 1.48 2.31 -21.45
CA ARG A 202 2.78 1.68 -21.70
C ARG A 202 3.07 0.49 -20.82
N ILE A 203 2.59 0.52 -19.59
CA ILE A 203 2.89 -0.49 -18.56
C ILE A 203 1.61 -1.12 -18.02
N PHE A 204 0.65 -0.33 -17.50
CA PHE A 204 -0.45 -0.92 -16.74
C PHE A 204 -1.40 -1.74 -17.59
N ASN A 205 -1.78 -1.24 -18.78
CA ASN A 205 -2.64 -2.00 -19.70
C ASN A 205 -1.98 -3.30 -20.21
N PRO A 206 -0.70 -3.29 -20.66
CA PRO A 206 0.01 -4.53 -21.01
C PRO A 206 0.08 -5.56 -19.86
N LEU A 207 0.16 -5.11 -18.62
CA LEU A 207 0.18 -5.97 -17.44
C LEU A 207 -1.23 -6.32 -16.92
N HIS A 208 -2.29 -5.89 -17.60
CA HIS A 208 -3.69 -6.02 -17.15
C HIS A 208 -3.93 -5.43 -15.74
N ILE A 209 -3.28 -4.30 -15.46
CA ILE A 209 -3.50 -3.53 -14.23
C ILE A 209 -4.58 -2.48 -14.51
N THR A 210 -5.78 -2.72 -13.97
CA THR A 210 -6.97 -1.88 -14.22
C THR A 210 -7.34 -1.00 -13.03
N LEU A 211 -7.13 -1.49 -11.81
CA LEU A 211 -7.42 -0.76 -10.57
C LEU A 211 -6.17 -0.01 -10.10
N VAL A 212 -5.97 1.16 -10.66
CA VAL A 212 -4.87 2.06 -10.33
C VAL A 212 -5.34 3.49 -10.33
N GLU A 213 -5.04 4.21 -9.25
CA GLU A 213 -5.36 5.62 -9.05
C GLU A 213 -4.14 6.35 -8.52
N TRP A 214 -4.04 7.64 -8.80
CA TRP A 214 -2.94 8.47 -8.31
C TRP A 214 -3.44 9.85 -7.93
N GLU A 215 -3.16 10.27 -6.72
CA GLU A 215 -3.51 11.61 -6.25
C GLU A 215 -2.90 12.70 -7.13
N GLU A 216 -3.64 13.79 -7.27
CA GLU A 216 -3.25 14.98 -8.02
C GLU A 216 -3.07 16.16 -7.08
N SER A 217 -2.06 16.97 -7.35
CA SER A 217 -1.86 18.25 -6.70
C SER A 217 -2.96 19.25 -7.12
N PRO A 218 -3.09 20.38 -6.42
CA PRO A 218 -3.96 21.47 -6.86
C PRO A 218 -3.62 22.03 -8.26
N GLU A 219 -2.43 21.74 -8.77
CA GLU A 219 -1.97 22.12 -10.12
C GLU A 219 -2.40 21.09 -11.19
N GLY A 220 -3.13 20.04 -10.83
CA GLY A 220 -3.58 18.98 -11.75
C GLY A 220 -2.47 18.04 -12.22
N ILE A 221 -1.42 17.88 -11.42
CA ILE A 221 -0.27 17.01 -11.67
C ILE A 221 -0.31 15.85 -10.69
N ASN A 222 -0.08 14.61 -11.15
CA ASN A 222 0.05 13.49 -10.21
C ASN A 222 1.19 13.77 -9.22
N THR A 223 0.94 13.50 -7.92
CA THR A 223 1.84 13.89 -6.84
C THR A 223 3.24 13.27 -6.93
N GLY A 224 3.40 12.21 -7.70
CA GLY A 224 4.68 11.57 -8.01
C GLY A 224 5.40 10.94 -6.83
N GLY A 225 5.54 11.67 -5.74
CA GLY A 225 6.23 11.22 -4.54
C GLY A 225 5.40 10.38 -3.57
N TRP A 226 4.08 10.29 -3.78
CA TRP A 226 3.08 9.54 -2.98
C TRP A 226 1.76 9.46 -3.76
N GLY A 227 0.70 8.94 -3.12
CA GLY A 227 -0.66 9.03 -3.64
C GLY A 227 -1.07 7.98 -4.65
N LEU A 228 -0.18 7.05 -5.02
CA LEU A 228 -0.49 5.93 -5.90
C LEU A 228 -1.22 4.84 -5.09
N ARG A 229 -2.32 4.32 -5.65
CA ARG A 229 -3.08 3.17 -5.13
C ARG A 229 -3.16 2.08 -6.16
N MET A 230 -2.87 0.85 -5.77
CA MET A 230 -3.09 -0.35 -6.59
C MET A 230 -3.21 -1.62 -5.74
N GLN A 231 -3.66 -2.70 -6.34
CA GLN A 231 -3.72 -4.01 -5.71
C GLN A 231 -2.32 -4.60 -5.50
N VAL A 232 -2.18 -5.48 -4.50
CA VAL A 232 -0.91 -6.17 -4.22
C VAL A 232 -0.44 -7.02 -5.40
N GLU A 233 -1.37 -7.65 -6.13
CA GLU A 233 -1.01 -8.37 -7.36
C GLU A 233 -0.46 -7.45 -8.44
N SER A 234 -0.97 -6.24 -8.55
CA SER A 234 -0.43 -5.23 -9.47
C SER A 234 1.00 -4.83 -9.10
N MET A 235 1.29 -4.69 -7.80
CA MET A 235 2.66 -4.46 -7.31
C MET A 235 3.57 -5.64 -7.69
N ALA A 236 3.10 -6.87 -7.49
CA ALA A 236 3.84 -8.08 -7.82
C ALA A 236 4.14 -8.19 -9.32
N LYS A 237 3.20 -7.81 -10.20
CA LYS A 237 3.41 -7.74 -11.65
C LYS A 237 4.49 -6.73 -12.04
N ILE A 238 4.51 -5.56 -11.40
CA ILE A 238 5.59 -4.57 -11.60
C ILE A 238 6.95 -5.14 -11.15
N GLY A 239 7.00 -5.79 -10.00
CA GLY A 239 8.20 -6.47 -9.55
C GLY A 239 8.67 -7.55 -10.54
N GLN A 240 7.73 -8.34 -11.09
CA GLN A 240 8.04 -9.37 -12.08
C GLN A 240 8.51 -8.77 -13.41
N LEU A 241 7.93 -7.65 -13.86
CA LEU A 241 8.40 -6.93 -15.04
C LEU A 241 9.87 -6.50 -14.86
N LEU A 242 10.22 -5.96 -13.68
CA LEU A 242 11.58 -5.54 -13.37
C LEU A 242 12.53 -6.75 -13.28
N LEU A 243 12.10 -7.85 -12.64
CA LEU A 243 12.87 -9.10 -12.57
C LEU A 243 13.17 -9.67 -13.98
N ASN A 244 12.20 -9.57 -14.88
CA ASN A 244 12.31 -9.98 -16.28
C ASN A 244 13.03 -8.92 -17.16
N LYS A 245 13.74 -7.97 -16.55
CA LYS A 245 14.47 -6.90 -17.25
C LYS A 245 13.58 -6.15 -18.27
N GLY A 246 12.36 -5.83 -17.86
CA GLY A 246 11.40 -5.07 -18.67
C GLY A 246 10.64 -5.87 -19.73
N ASN A 247 10.83 -7.18 -19.82
CA ASN A 247 10.07 -8.04 -20.71
C ASN A 247 8.81 -8.58 -20.03
N TRP A 248 7.67 -8.49 -20.72
CA TRP A 248 6.40 -9.06 -20.30
C TRP A 248 5.76 -9.84 -21.44
N GLU A 249 5.55 -11.13 -21.25
CA GLU A 249 4.94 -12.04 -22.26
C GLU A 249 5.60 -11.93 -23.64
N GLY A 250 6.91 -11.81 -23.69
CA GLY A 250 7.70 -11.69 -24.91
C GLY A 250 7.77 -10.29 -25.53
N LYS A 251 7.10 -9.30 -24.93
CA LYS A 251 7.16 -7.90 -25.34
C LYS A 251 8.08 -7.10 -24.41
N GLN A 252 9.08 -6.43 -24.97
CA GLN A 252 9.92 -5.51 -24.23
C GLN A 252 9.15 -4.21 -23.99
N LEU A 253 8.77 -3.92 -22.75
CA LEU A 253 8.04 -2.71 -22.35
C LEU A 253 9.01 -1.61 -21.89
N ILE A 254 10.15 -1.97 -21.33
CA ILE A 254 11.25 -1.09 -20.91
C ILE A 254 12.53 -1.83 -21.30
N SER A 255 13.51 -1.19 -21.91
CA SER A 255 14.76 -1.86 -22.28
C SER A 255 15.50 -2.43 -21.06
N SER A 256 16.23 -3.52 -21.26
CA SER A 256 16.98 -4.19 -20.20
C SER A 256 18.05 -3.28 -19.60
N GLU A 257 18.69 -2.47 -20.44
CA GLU A 257 19.69 -1.50 -20.05
C GLU A 257 19.14 -0.48 -19.06
N TRP A 258 17.93 0.01 -19.31
CA TRP A 258 17.28 0.96 -18.39
C TRP A 258 16.84 0.31 -17.09
N VAL A 259 16.36 -0.94 -17.12
CA VAL A 259 16.05 -1.64 -15.87
C VAL A 259 17.32 -1.82 -15.03
N GLU A 260 18.44 -2.18 -15.65
CA GLU A 260 19.74 -2.30 -14.97
C GLU A 260 20.20 -0.95 -14.40
N GLU A 261 20.08 0.14 -15.16
CA GLU A 261 20.45 1.48 -14.70
C GLU A 261 19.59 1.97 -13.53
N ILE A 262 18.25 1.84 -13.62
CA ILE A 262 17.29 2.23 -12.57
C ILE A 262 17.61 1.53 -11.24
N THR A 263 17.97 0.25 -11.29
CA THR A 263 18.14 -0.60 -10.12
C THR A 263 19.61 -0.67 -9.64
N SER A 264 20.51 0.07 -10.31
CA SER A 264 21.93 0.12 -9.95
C SER A 264 22.17 0.98 -8.69
N SER A 265 23.38 0.86 -8.15
CA SER A 265 23.84 1.66 -7.02
C SER A 265 24.48 2.96 -7.57
N LEU A 266 23.67 4.00 -7.75
CA LEU A 266 24.12 5.26 -8.35
C LEU A 266 24.52 6.32 -7.32
N GLN A 267 23.88 6.27 -6.14
CA GLN A 267 24.03 7.29 -5.12
C GLN A 267 24.17 6.67 -3.71
N GLU A 268 25.21 7.07 -2.99
CA GLU A 268 25.35 6.83 -1.56
C GLU A 268 24.35 7.69 -0.79
N THR A 269 23.63 7.08 0.15
CA THR A 269 22.57 7.78 0.91
C THR A 269 23.04 8.24 2.29
N GLY A 270 24.22 7.81 2.73
CA GLY A 270 24.66 7.94 4.13
C GLY A 270 23.94 6.99 5.10
N MET A 271 23.13 6.07 4.57
CA MET A 271 22.47 4.97 5.29
C MET A 271 23.05 3.63 4.83
N MET A 272 22.48 2.51 5.29
CA MET A 272 22.96 1.17 4.87
C MET A 272 22.66 0.85 3.41
N ASP A 273 21.60 1.44 2.84
CA ASP A 273 21.14 1.17 1.48
C ASP A 273 21.65 2.25 0.51
N THR A 274 21.95 1.90 -0.73
CA THR A 274 22.23 2.85 -1.81
C THR A 274 20.99 3.07 -2.67
N TYR A 275 21.03 4.06 -3.56
CA TYR A 275 19.89 4.54 -4.33
C TYR A 275 20.19 4.61 -5.83
N GLY A 276 19.27 4.09 -6.63
CA GLY A 276 19.27 4.23 -8.08
C GLY A 276 18.37 5.38 -8.55
N TYR A 277 17.68 5.19 -9.67
CA TYR A 277 16.68 6.17 -10.12
C TYR A 277 15.33 5.88 -9.47
N HIS A 278 15.11 6.47 -8.28
CA HIS A 278 13.93 6.25 -7.44
C HIS A 278 13.73 4.79 -7.02
N MET A 279 14.81 4.03 -6.90
CA MET A 279 14.82 2.63 -6.47
C MET A 279 15.89 2.43 -5.39
N TRP A 280 15.56 1.73 -4.33
CA TRP A 280 16.48 1.39 -3.25
C TRP A 280 17.20 0.07 -3.54
N ARG A 281 18.49 0.03 -3.29
CA ARG A 281 19.22 -1.23 -3.15
C ARG A 281 18.95 -1.80 -1.76
N CYS A 282 18.99 -3.11 -1.63
CA CYS A 282 18.80 -3.78 -0.35
C CYS A 282 20.14 -4.19 0.28
N ASP A 283 20.12 -4.42 1.58
CA ASP A 283 21.17 -5.09 2.35
C ASP A 283 21.21 -6.62 2.13
N TYR A 284 20.37 -7.14 1.24
CA TYR A 284 20.41 -8.50 0.71
C TYR A 284 21.08 -8.51 -0.67
N PRO A 285 21.96 -9.50 -0.96
CA PRO A 285 22.72 -9.53 -2.22
C PRO A 285 21.82 -9.38 -3.46
N ASN A 286 22.24 -8.54 -4.38
CA ASN A 286 21.60 -8.23 -5.65
C ASN A 286 20.11 -7.78 -5.58
N ALA A 287 19.49 -7.79 -4.41
CA ALA A 287 18.09 -7.35 -4.26
C ALA A 287 17.95 -5.84 -4.32
N TYR A 288 16.80 -5.40 -4.81
CA TYR A 288 16.37 -4.01 -4.83
C TYR A 288 14.87 -3.91 -4.54
N ARG A 289 14.42 -2.70 -4.23
CA ARG A 289 13.02 -2.50 -3.88
C ARG A 289 12.48 -1.10 -4.19
N ALA A 290 11.19 -1.00 -4.50
CA ALA A 290 10.40 0.17 -4.20
C ALA A 290 10.09 0.18 -2.70
N ASP A 291 10.01 1.36 -2.08
CA ASP A 291 9.87 1.50 -0.62
C ASP A 291 8.90 2.63 -0.27
N GLY A 292 7.78 2.27 0.30
CA GLY A 292 6.74 3.19 0.78
C GLY A 292 6.64 3.24 2.29
N ALA A 293 6.27 4.40 2.79
CA ALA A 293 6.07 4.60 4.22
C ALA A 293 5.11 3.56 4.80
N LEU A 294 5.29 3.23 6.08
CA LEU A 294 4.59 2.18 6.80
C LEU A 294 4.86 0.76 6.28
N GLY A 295 5.85 0.58 5.38
CA GLY A 295 6.32 -0.72 4.92
C GLY A 295 5.57 -1.26 3.70
N GLN A 296 5.26 -0.40 2.74
CA GLN A 296 4.86 -0.84 1.42
C GLN A 296 6.13 -1.23 0.67
N TYR A 297 6.17 -2.41 0.06
CA TYR A 297 7.37 -2.89 -0.63
C TYR A 297 7.05 -3.64 -1.91
N ILE A 298 7.84 -3.39 -2.94
CA ILE A 298 8.02 -4.29 -4.07
C ILE A 298 9.47 -4.74 -4.02
N ILE A 299 9.75 -5.89 -3.42
CA ILE A 299 11.09 -6.45 -3.30
C ILE A 299 11.34 -7.39 -4.46
N VAL A 300 12.46 -7.21 -5.17
CA VAL A 300 12.90 -8.05 -6.27
C VAL A 300 14.25 -8.65 -5.89
N ALA A 301 14.35 -9.98 -5.93
CA ALA A 301 15.53 -10.77 -5.62
C ALA A 301 15.92 -11.61 -6.85
N PRO A 302 16.80 -11.08 -7.73
CA PRO A 302 17.14 -11.74 -8.98
C PRO A 302 17.84 -13.08 -8.82
N ASP A 303 18.66 -13.25 -7.80
CA ASP A 303 19.42 -14.50 -7.58
C ASP A 303 18.50 -15.67 -7.20
N GLU A 304 17.36 -15.40 -6.56
CA GLU A 304 16.35 -16.38 -6.19
C GLU A 304 15.22 -16.50 -7.22
N ASP A 305 15.21 -15.63 -8.24
CA ASP A 305 14.10 -15.46 -9.20
C ASP A 305 12.77 -15.24 -8.45
N MET A 306 12.78 -14.32 -7.46
CA MET A 306 11.65 -14.05 -6.57
C MET A 306 11.24 -12.58 -6.55
N VAL A 307 9.93 -12.38 -6.36
CA VAL A 307 9.32 -11.09 -6.05
C VAL A 307 8.48 -11.23 -4.80
N VAL A 308 8.58 -10.26 -3.89
CA VAL A 308 7.71 -10.16 -2.71
C VAL A 308 7.08 -8.77 -2.68
N ALA A 309 5.76 -8.72 -2.91
CA ALA A 309 4.97 -7.52 -2.78
C ALA A 309 4.29 -7.49 -1.40
N ILE A 310 4.41 -6.37 -0.69
CA ILE A 310 3.91 -6.23 0.69
C ILE A 310 3.18 -4.91 0.84
N THR A 311 1.99 -4.95 1.44
CA THR A 311 1.32 -3.78 2.03
C THR A 311 1.07 -4.04 3.50
N GLN A 312 1.31 -3.03 4.34
CA GLN A 312 1.20 -3.16 5.80
C GLN A 312 1.13 -1.79 6.49
N ALA A 313 0.96 -1.80 7.82
CA ALA A 313 1.20 -0.65 8.67
C ALA A 313 2.28 -1.00 9.71
N ASN A 314 3.52 -0.58 9.48
CA ASN A 314 4.60 -0.78 10.44
C ASN A 314 4.82 0.45 11.35
N THR A 315 5.36 0.18 12.53
CA THR A 315 5.69 1.19 13.56
C THR A 315 7.17 1.52 13.62
N SER A 316 7.96 1.04 12.65
CA SER A 316 9.41 1.13 12.61
C SER A 316 9.89 1.53 11.21
N ASN A 317 11.19 1.39 10.97
CA ASN A 317 11.80 1.58 9.65
C ASN A 317 11.71 0.33 8.74
N GLY A 318 10.93 -0.69 9.13
CA GLY A 318 10.69 -1.90 8.35
C GLY A 318 11.86 -2.90 8.27
N VAL A 319 12.93 -2.71 9.03
CA VAL A 319 14.11 -3.61 8.99
C VAL A 319 13.73 -5.01 9.44
N ALA A 320 12.94 -5.14 10.51
CA ALA A 320 12.53 -6.45 11.03
C ALA A 320 11.73 -7.24 9.98
N GLU A 321 10.76 -6.59 9.34
CA GLU A 321 9.91 -7.20 8.32
C GLU A 321 10.71 -7.59 7.07
N ARG A 322 11.66 -6.75 6.62
CA ARG A 322 12.55 -7.10 5.51
C ARG A 322 13.45 -8.29 5.84
N HIS A 323 13.93 -8.39 7.07
CA HIS A 323 14.72 -9.57 7.48
C HIS A 323 13.90 -10.87 7.44
N LEU A 324 12.59 -10.83 7.69
CA LEU A 324 11.72 -12.00 7.49
C LEU A 324 11.66 -12.39 6.00
N VAL A 325 11.64 -11.41 5.10
CA VAL A 325 11.76 -11.68 3.65
C VAL A 325 13.10 -12.30 3.33
N TRP A 326 14.23 -11.77 3.86
CA TRP A 326 15.56 -12.35 3.64
C TRP A 326 15.64 -13.80 4.15
N ASN A 327 14.99 -14.11 5.26
CA ASN A 327 14.90 -15.47 5.77
C ASN A 327 14.13 -16.39 4.82
N LEU A 328 13.05 -15.91 4.22
CA LEU A 328 12.32 -16.67 3.21
C LEU A 328 13.17 -16.89 1.94
N LEU A 329 13.82 -15.86 1.42
CA LEU A 329 14.67 -15.99 0.22
C LEU A 329 15.75 -17.08 0.38
N ARG A 330 16.35 -17.19 1.57
CA ARG A 330 17.33 -18.25 1.90
C ARG A 330 16.73 -19.66 1.97
N LYS A 331 15.41 -19.82 1.87
CA LYS A 331 14.73 -21.13 1.85
C LYS A 331 14.58 -21.73 0.46
N VAL A 332 15.00 -21.03 -0.57
CA VAL A 332 15.02 -21.56 -1.94
C VAL A 332 15.98 -22.74 -2.05
N ARG A 333 15.52 -23.88 -2.63
CA ARG A 333 16.25 -25.16 -2.68
C ARG A 333 16.29 -25.75 -4.11
N GLY A 334 16.56 -24.93 -5.11
CA GLY A 334 16.54 -25.31 -6.52
C GLY A 334 15.22 -24.99 -7.20
N ASP A 335 14.99 -25.55 -8.38
CA ASP A 335 13.84 -25.15 -9.24
C ASP A 335 12.53 -25.82 -8.82
N SER A 336 12.60 -27.02 -8.27
CA SER A 336 11.42 -27.76 -7.79
C SER A 336 11.80 -28.72 -6.66
N LEU A 337 10.80 -29.06 -5.84
CA LEU A 337 10.88 -30.04 -4.74
C LEU A 337 9.79 -31.09 -4.90
N PRO A 338 9.94 -32.27 -4.26
CA PRO A 338 8.88 -33.26 -4.20
C PRO A 338 7.60 -32.67 -3.55
N ASP A 339 6.45 -33.02 -4.11
CA ASP A 339 5.17 -32.65 -3.51
C ASP A 339 5.00 -33.32 -2.13
N THR A 340 4.61 -32.48 -1.16
CA THR A 340 4.45 -32.92 0.25
C THR A 340 2.99 -32.97 0.67
N ASN A 341 2.03 -32.69 -0.22
CA ASN A 341 0.62 -32.44 0.12
C ASN A 341 0.41 -31.27 1.12
N ALA A 342 1.45 -30.49 1.42
CA ALA A 342 1.38 -29.38 2.37
C ALA A 342 0.69 -28.14 1.76
N TYR A 343 0.64 -28.06 0.45
CA TYR A 343 0.01 -26.93 -0.24
C TYR A 343 -1.48 -26.77 0.09
N ALA A 344 -2.22 -27.89 0.17
CA ALA A 344 -3.63 -27.83 0.58
C ALA A 344 -3.80 -27.29 2.02
N LYS A 345 -2.86 -27.60 2.93
CA LYS A 345 -2.83 -27.04 4.28
C LYS A 345 -2.54 -25.54 4.25
N LEU A 346 -1.56 -25.11 3.45
CA LEU A 346 -1.22 -23.69 3.26
C LEU A 346 -2.43 -22.90 2.75
N LEU A 347 -3.12 -23.36 1.70
CA LEU A 347 -4.31 -22.71 1.17
C LEU A 347 -5.42 -22.57 2.22
N LYS A 348 -5.62 -23.61 3.04
CA LYS A 348 -6.58 -23.54 4.15
C LYS A 348 -6.18 -22.50 5.20
N ALA A 349 -4.89 -22.41 5.54
CA ALA A 349 -4.37 -21.42 6.48
C ALA A 349 -4.53 -19.99 5.91
N GLN A 350 -4.18 -19.76 4.65
CA GLN A 350 -4.34 -18.47 3.97
C GLN A 350 -5.78 -17.94 4.06
N ASN A 351 -6.77 -18.78 3.84
CA ASN A 351 -8.18 -18.41 3.93
C ASN A 351 -8.69 -18.17 5.37
N ALA A 352 -7.93 -18.60 6.38
CA ALA A 352 -8.31 -18.49 7.78
C ALA A 352 -7.65 -17.31 8.52
N TYR A 353 -6.62 -16.71 7.94
CA TYR A 353 -5.90 -15.62 8.59
C TYR A 353 -6.79 -14.40 8.84
N SER A 354 -6.67 -13.85 10.04
CA SER A 354 -7.39 -12.66 10.47
C SER A 354 -6.53 -11.87 11.44
N LEU A 355 -6.60 -10.56 11.35
CA LEU A 355 -6.08 -9.72 12.41
C LEU A 355 -6.85 -9.95 13.71
N PRO A 356 -6.20 -9.86 14.87
CA PRO A 356 -6.87 -10.04 16.15
C PRO A 356 -8.02 -9.04 16.33
N SER A 357 -9.23 -9.57 16.57
CA SER A 357 -10.41 -8.78 16.95
C SER A 357 -10.48 -8.63 18.47
N PRO A 358 -11.13 -7.59 19.01
CA PRO A 358 -11.34 -7.46 20.45
C PRO A 358 -12.17 -8.61 20.99
N GLU A 359 -11.75 -9.18 22.13
CA GLU A 359 -12.49 -10.24 22.78
C GLU A 359 -13.77 -9.73 23.46
N GLY A 360 -14.84 -10.51 23.44
CA GLY A 360 -16.08 -10.20 24.13
C GLY A 360 -17.22 -11.16 23.77
N LYS A 361 -17.56 -12.06 24.70
CA LYS A 361 -18.68 -13.00 24.53
C LYS A 361 -20.06 -12.32 24.63
N ARG A 362 -20.13 -11.11 25.19
CA ARG A 362 -21.38 -10.35 25.40
C ARG A 362 -21.13 -8.88 25.05
N SER A 363 -22.20 -8.17 24.69
CA SER A 363 -22.15 -6.72 24.49
C SER A 363 -21.68 -6.03 25.79
N PRO A 364 -20.73 -5.07 25.71
CA PRO A 364 -20.26 -4.32 26.87
C PRO A 364 -21.43 -3.63 27.59
N ARG A 365 -21.55 -3.80 28.92
CA ARG A 365 -22.66 -3.22 29.66
C ARG A 365 -22.66 -1.70 29.67
N CYS A 366 -21.49 -1.07 29.65
CA CYS A 366 -21.34 0.40 29.56
C CYS A 366 -21.85 0.97 28.27
N LEU A 367 -21.95 0.18 27.20
CA LEU A 367 -22.42 0.62 25.88
C LEU A 367 -23.83 1.22 25.97
N SER A 368 -24.73 0.65 26.78
CA SER A 368 -26.09 1.16 26.96
C SER A 368 -26.15 2.60 27.52
N LYS A 369 -25.10 3.03 28.23
CA LYS A 369 -24.98 4.41 28.75
C LYS A 369 -24.44 5.39 27.74
N LEU A 370 -23.79 4.92 26.67
CA LEU A 370 -23.15 5.72 25.62
C LEU A 370 -23.98 5.72 24.32
N THR A 371 -24.88 4.73 24.17
CA THR A 371 -25.74 4.60 22.97
C THR A 371 -26.61 5.86 22.77
N GLY A 372 -26.58 6.40 21.54
CA GLY A 372 -27.34 7.55 21.12
C GLY A 372 -26.79 8.90 21.60
N ARG A 373 -25.71 8.90 22.35
CA ARG A 373 -25.05 10.12 22.80
C ARG A 373 -23.90 10.51 21.89
N GLU A 374 -23.76 11.79 21.63
CA GLU A 374 -22.59 12.31 20.93
C GLU A 374 -21.38 12.34 21.87
N ILE A 375 -20.30 11.71 21.45
CA ILE A 375 -19.00 11.72 22.12
C ILE A 375 -18.09 12.64 21.33
N SER A 376 -17.86 13.85 21.81
CA SER A 376 -16.94 14.80 21.20
C SER A 376 -15.49 14.41 21.51
N LEU A 377 -14.60 14.57 20.53
CA LEU A 377 -13.21 14.11 20.57
C LEU A 377 -12.26 15.29 20.38
N GLY A 378 -11.26 15.42 21.24
CA GLY A 378 -10.12 16.29 21.07
C GLY A 378 -9.27 15.93 19.84
N GLU A 379 -8.10 16.55 19.67
CA GLU A 379 -7.20 16.21 18.56
C GLU A 379 -6.86 14.72 18.55
N ASN A 380 -6.92 14.11 17.38
CA ASN A 380 -6.62 12.69 17.19
C ASN A 380 -6.22 12.41 15.75
N GLY A 381 -5.50 11.33 15.50
CA GLY A 381 -4.99 10.97 14.19
C GLY A 381 -6.03 10.33 13.26
N LEU A 382 -7.26 10.05 13.74
CA LEU A 382 -8.36 9.59 12.90
C LEU A 382 -9.15 10.73 12.25
N ASP A 383 -8.80 12.00 12.57
CA ASP A 383 -9.53 13.19 12.12
C ASP A 383 -11.01 13.22 12.55
N TRP A 384 -11.36 12.48 13.60
CA TRP A 384 -12.70 12.42 14.14
C TRP A 384 -12.97 13.61 15.05
N LYS A 385 -14.01 14.41 14.75
CA LYS A 385 -14.51 15.47 15.61
C LYS A 385 -15.41 14.92 16.70
N SER A 386 -16.30 14.00 16.32
CA SER A 386 -17.17 13.30 17.27
C SER A 386 -17.56 11.93 16.73
N MET A 387 -18.09 11.09 17.62
CA MET A 387 -18.72 9.82 17.27
C MET A 387 -20.00 9.60 18.08
N CYS A 388 -20.97 8.91 17.50
CA CYS A 388 -22.16 8.39 18.18
C CYS A 388 -22.20 6.87 18.02
N LEU A 389 -22.52 6.16 19.11
CA LEU A 389 -22.58 4.69 19.15
C LEU A 389 -24.03 4.23 19.18
N GLU A 390 -24.41 3.34 18.28
CA GLU A 390 -25.74 2.70 18.26
C GLU A 390 -25.58 1.16 18.35
N SER A 391 -26.13 0.57 19.39
CA SER A 391 -26.01 -0.86 19.66
C SER A 391 -27.06 -1.66 18.90
N GLY A 392 -26.61 -2.63 18.07
CA GLY A 392 -27.41 -3.72 17.53
C GLY A 392 -27.28 -5.01 18.35
N LYS A 393 -27.78 -6.14 17.85
CA LYS A 393 -27.70 -7.45 18.50
C LYS A 393 -26.26 -7.94 18.64
N ASP A 394 -25.53 -7.98 17.54
CA ASP A 394 -24.15 -8.43 17.45
C ASP A 394 -23.25 -7.43 16.67
N THR A 395 -23.81 -6.24 16.42
CA THR A 395 -23.17 -5.16 15.69
C THR A 395 -23.20 -3.87 16.48
N LEU A 396 -22.19 -3.04 16.27
CA LEU A 396 -22.11 -1.67 16.74
C LEU A 396 -22.03 -0.76 15.52
N ARG A 397 -22.95 0.19 15.40
CA ARG A 397 -22.86 1.28 14.43
C ARG A 397 -22.10 2.43 15.08
N ILE A 398 -21.11 2.92 14.41
CA ILE A 398 -20.33 4.08 14.82
C ILE A 398 -20.56 5.14 13.78
N ILE A 399 -21.34 6.15 14.14
CA ILE A 399 -21.57 7.33 13.29
C ILE A 399 -20.47 8.31 13.61
N VAL A 400 -19.60 8.54 12.65
CA VAL A 400 -18.43 9.42 12.78
C VAL A 400 -18.75 10.76 12.13
N THR A 401 -18.40 11.86 12.80
CA THR A 401 -18.33 13.20 12.23
C THR A 401 -16.85 13.61 12.18
N THR A 402 -16.35 13.93 11.00
CA THR A 402 -14.96 14.38 10.81
C THR A 402 -14.80 15.86 11.17
N ARG A 403 -13.54 16.34 11.28
CA ARG A 403 -13.26 17.78 11.48
C ARG A 403 -13.68 18.64 10.29
N ALA A 404 -13.80 18.05 9.10
CA ALA A 404 -14.42 18.70 7.93
C ALA A 404 -15.96 18.72 7.97
N ASN A 405 -16.59 18.22 9.06
CA ASN A 405 -18.03 18.04 9.23
C ASN A 405 -18.67 17.05 8.22
N GLU A 406 -17.89 16.18 7.62
CA GLU A 406 -18.40 15.03 6.88
C GLU A 406 -18.90 13.96 7.86
N GLN A 407 -19.95 13.25 7.49
CA GLN A 407 -20.51 12.20 8.34
C GLN A 407 -20.59 10.88 7.60
N TYR A 408 -20.19 9.79 8.26
CA TYR A 408 -20.29 8.43 7.74
C TYR A 408 -20.46 7.41 8.85
N THR A 409 -20.85 6.19 8.47
CA THR A 409 -21.09 5.08 9.41
C THR A 409 -20.05 3.99 9.23
N ILE A 410 -19.53 3.49 10.33
CA ILE A 410 -18.73 2.28 10.40
C ILE A 410 -19.53 1.20 11.11
N LEU A 411 -19.62 0.02 10.53
CA LEU A 411 -20.14 -1.16 11.22
C LEU A 411 -19.00 -1.91 11.90
N ALA A 412 -19.18 -2.25 13.16
CA ALA A 412 -18.24 -3.09 13.91
C ALA A 412 -18.93 -4.37 14.37
N GLY A 413 -18.31 -5.51 14.10
CA GLY A 413 -18.78 -6.83 14.55
C GLY A 413 -18.27 -7.13 15.95
N ARG A 414 -19.05 -7.87 16.73
CA ARG A 414 -18.65 -8.30 18.08
C ARG A 414 -17.71 -9.50 18.01
N GLY A 415 -16.41 -9.25 18.23
CA GLY A 415 -15.37 -10.28 18.15
C GLY A 415 -15.07 -10.71 16.71
N GLU A 416 -15.57 -9.99 15.72
CA GLU A 416 -15.34 -10.24 14.30
C GLU A 416 -15.22 -8.91 13.54
N TRP A 417 -14.64 -8.96 12.35
CA TRP A 417 -14.53 -7.81 11.47
C TRP A 417 -15.73 -7.69 10.55
N LEU A 418 -16.30 -6.48 10.48
CA LEU A 418 -17.30 -6.11 9.49
C LEU A 418 -16.79 -4.96 8.64
N THR A 419 -16.92 -5.09 7.33
CA THR A 419 -16.52 -4.05 6.37
C THR A 419 -17.73 -3.22 5.94
N THR A 420 -17.53 -1.90 5.87
CA THR A 420 -18.50 -0.90 5.44
C THR A 420 -17.89 -0.11 4.28
N HIS A 421 -18.72 0.36 3.36
CA HIS A 421 -18.33 1.31 2.32
C HIS A 421 -18.64 2.73 2.77
N THR A 422 -17.78 3.68 2.39
CA THR A 422 -17.96 5.11 2.69
C THR A 422 -17.41 5.97 1.54
N ASP A 423 -18.03 7.12 1.33
CA ASP A 423 -17.52 8.14 0.42
C ASP A 423 -16.58 9.13 1.14
N ALA A 424 -16.54 9.09 2.47
CA ALA A 424 -15.63 9.90 3.26
C ALA A 424 -14.19 9.40 3.10
N TYR A 425 -13.28 10.33 2.85
CA TYR A 425 -11.86 10.01 2.71
C TYR A 425 -11.28 9.46 4.01
N PRO A 426 -10.45 8.39 3.93
CA PRO A 426 -9.71 7.89 5.08
C PRO A 426 -8.77 8.96 5.66
N PRO A 427 -8.53 8.95 6.99
CA PRO A 427 -7.56 9.86 7.58
C PRO A 427 -6.14 9.54 7.09
N TYR A 428 -5.36 10.59 6.81
CA TYR A 428 -3.96 10.42 6.44
C TYR A 428 -3.09 10.12 7.66
N THR A 429 -2.35 9.03 7.62
CA THR A 429 -1.38 8.66 8.66
C THR A 429 -0.08 9.46 8.57
N ILE A 430 0.25 9.96 7.40
CA ILE A 430 1.42 10.82 7.17
C ILE A 430 0.88 12.21 6.89
N ARG A 431 1.43 13.23 7.56
CA ARG A 431 1.06 14.63 7.31
C ARG A 431 1.40 15.03 5.87
N ALA A 432 0.53 14.66 4.97
CA ALA A 432 0.42 15.30 3.68
C ALA A 432 -0.83 16.14 3.75
N VAL A 433 -0.75 17.40 3.46
CA VAL A 433 -1.89 18.29 3.57
C VAL A 433 -2.61 18.36 2.27
N GLY A 434 -3.87 18.19 2.37
CA GLY A 434 -4.85 18.29 1.32
C GLY A 434 -5.33 16.90 0.90
N ARG A 435 -6.63 16.76 0.83
CA ARG A 435 -7.28 15.67 0.13
C ARG A 435 -7.19 16.03 -1.34
N PHE A 436 -6.30 15.35 -2.03
CA PHE A 436 -6.06 15.63 -3.43
C PHE A 436 -7.05 14.88 -4.30
N GLN A 437 -7.34 15.41 -5.48
CA GLN A 437 -8.13 14.74 -6.49
C GLN A 437 -7.42 13.49 -7.01
N GLY A 438 -8.10 12.68 -7.81
CA GLY A 438 -7.49 11.54 -8.50
C GLY A 438 -7.63 10.20 -7.78
N VAL A 439 -8.16 10.19 -6.56
CA VAL A 439 -8.53 8.98 -5.82
C VAL A 439 -10.01 9.08 -5.44
N HIS A 440 -10.78 8.03 -5.71
CA HIS A 440 -12.24 8.11 -5.68
C HIS A 440 -12.86 7.07 -4.76
N PRO A 441 -14.02 7.39 -4.13
CA PRO A 441 -14.83 6.42 -3.42
C PRO A 441 -15.44 5.37 -4.39
N PRO A 442 -15.96 4.25 -3.85
CA PRO A 442 -16.14 3.98 -2.43
C PRO A 442 -14.84 3.54 -1.75
N PHE A 443 -14.65 3.99 -0.50
CA PHE A 443 -13.58 3.52 0.37
C PHE A 443 -14.11 2.46 1.32
N HIS A 444 -13.23 1.55 1.75
CA HIS A 444 -13.58 0.47 2.65
C HIS A 444 -13.05 0.77 4.05
N VAL A 445 -13.92 0.63 5.05
CA VAL A 445 -13.55 0.75 6.46
C VAL A 445 -14.12 -0.45 7.21
N ALA A 446 -13.29 -1.11 7.97
CA ALA A 446 -13.69 -2.26 8.78
C ALA A 446 -13.65 -1.92 10.26
N GLY A 447 -14.64 -2.44 10.99
CA GLY A 447 -14.76 -2.30 12.43
C GLY A 447 -14.90 -3.63 13.14
N SER A 448 -14.34 -3.71 14.35
CA SER A 448 -14.57 -4.82 15.28
C SER A 448 -14.61 -4.28 16.70
N TYR A 449 -15.48 -4.83 17.56
CA TYR A 449 -15.59 -4.41 18.95
C TYR A 449 -15.75 -5.55 19.92
N GLY A 450 -15.39 -5.28 21.18
CA GLY A 450 -15.57 -6.18 22.31
C GLY A 450 -15.47 -5.41 23.62
N GLY A 451 -15.38 -6.09 24.74
CA GLY A 451 -15.17 -5.44 26.04
C GLY A 451 -15.90 -6.10 27.19
N GLY A 452 -15.92 -5.39 28.31
CA GLY A 452 -16.46 -5.85 29.60
C GLY A 452 -17.60 -4.98 30.14
N SER A 453 -17.68 -4.90 31.47
CA SER A 453 -18.76 -4.16 32.14
C SER A 453 -18.60 -2.64 32.09
N SER A 454 -17.34 -2.15 32.05
CA SER A 454 -16.99 -0.73 32.12
C SER A 454 -16.11 -0.25 30.98
N GLU A 455 -15.83 -1.10 30.01
CA GLU A 455 -14.90 -0.80 28.92
C GLU A 455 -15.39 -1.33 27.57
N ILE A 456 -15.00 -0.63 26.51
CA ILE A 456 -15.22 -1.01 25.12
C ILE A 456 -13.86 -0.94 24.41
N PHE A 457 -13.46 -2.01 23.79
CA PHE A 457 -12.38 -2.06 22.82
C PHE A 457 -12.97 -2.00 21.44
N LEU A 458 -12.50 -1.07 20.63
CA LEU A 458 -12.95 -0.86 19.27
C LEU A 458 -11.71 -0.79 18.37
N LYS A 459 -11.71 -1.57 17.30
CA LYS A 459 -10.70 -1.50 16.26
C LYS A 459 -11.32 -1.03 14.96
N VAL A 460 -10.65 -0.09 14.30
CA VAL A 460 -11.06 0.45 13.00
C VAL A 460 -9.88 0.37 12.05
N ARG A 461 -10.11 -0.12 10.82
CA ARG A 461 -9.12 -0.17 9.74
C ARG A 461 -9.72 0.38 8.46
N TYR A 462 -9.07 1.37 7.89
CA TYR A 462 -9.38 1.82 6.53
C TYR A 462 -8.59 0.95 5.57
N THR A 463 -9.24 -0.08 5.04
CA THR A 463 -8.56 -1.23 4.42
C THR A 463 -7.88 -0.97 3.09
N SER A 464 -8.01 0.24 2.54
CA SER A 464 -7.24 0.70 1.37
C SER A 464 -6.16 1.72 1.73
N TRP A 465 -5.91 1.93 3.03
CA TRP A 465 -4.92 2.85 3.60
C TRP A 465 -4.17 2.20 4.75
N GLY A 466 -2.99 2.73 5.07
CA GLY A 466 -2.29 2.35 6.31
C GLY A 466 -2.89 2.97 7.57
N SER A 467 -4.06 3.63 7.46
CA SER A 467 -4.71 4.30 8.59
C SER A 467 -5.71 3.43 9.32
N GLY A 468 -5.89 3.74 10.58
CA GLY A 468 -6.81 3.07 11.48
C GLY A 468 -6.45 3.33 12.92
N GLY A 469 -7.17 2.72 13.85
CA GLY A 469 -6.86 2.85 15.26
C GLY A 469 -7.51 1.78 16.12
N ASP A 470 -6.84 1.50 17.22
CA ASP A 470 -7.35 0.72 18.35
C ASP A 470 -7.78 1.72 19.42
N LEU A 471 -9.08 1.76 19.72
CA LEU A 471 -9.67 2.66 20.70
C LEU A 471 -10.07 1.87 21.95
N HIS A 472 -9.67 2.37 23.12
CA HIS A 472 -10.12 1.85 24.41
C HIS A 472 -10.94 2.92 25.11
N LEU A 473 -12.25 2.71 25.20
CA LEU A 473 -13.17 3.56 25.94
C LEU A 473 -13.41 2.95 27.31
N GLN A 474 -13.19 3.72 28.35
CA GLN A 474 -13.39 3.28 29.74
C GLN A 474 -14.33 4.24 30.49
N LEU A 475 -15.41 3.70 31.01
CA LEU A 475 -16.39 4.45 31.79
C LEU A 475 -16.19 4.17 33.30
N THR A 476 -15.66 5.13 34.03
CA THR A 476 -15.37 5.01 35.47
C THR A 476 -16.12 6.10 36.24
N LYS A 477 -16.99 5.73 37.17
CA LYS A 477 -17.78 6.66 38.00
C LYS A 477 -18.53 7.74 37.20
N GLY A 478 -19.00 7.37 36.00
CA GLY A 478 -19.73 8.30 35.10
C GLY A 478 -18.84 9.15 34.21
N GLN A 479 -17.53 9.10 34.37
CA GLN A 479 -16.57 9.78 33.49
C GLN A 479 -16.09 8.81 32.41
N LEU A 480 -16.12 9.26 31.15
CA LEU A 480 -15.58 8.54 30.02
C LEU A 480 -14.12 8.98 29.77
N SER A 481 -13.24 8.03 29.56
CA SER A 481 -11.90 8.25 29.04
C SER A 481 -11.70 7.47 27.76
N LEU A 482 -10.88 7.99 26.84
CA LEU A 482 -10.51 7.35 25.58
C LEU A 482 -9.00 7.30 25.44
N GLN A 483 -8.49 6.11 25.15
CA GLN A 483 -7.13 5.92 24.66
C GLN A 483 -7.19 5.51 23.20
N LEU A 484 -6.32 6.07 22.36
CA LEU A 484 -6.17 5.75 20.94
C LEU A 484 -4.74 5.30 20.65
N LYS A 485 -4.61 4.16 20.00
CA LYS A 485 -3.38 3.72 19.34
C LYS A 485 -3.63 3.71 17.85
N GLU A 486 -3.01 4.65 17.14
CA GLU A 486 -3.09 4.70 15.67
C GLU A 486 -2.25 3.61 15.02
N ASN A 487 -2.68 3.14 13.84
CA ASN A 487 -1.85 2.28 13.00
C ASN A 487 -0.53 2.98 12.65
N GLY A 488 0.56 2.21 12.62
CA GLY A 488 1.89 2.77 12.40
C GLY A 488 2.47 3.55 13.59
N LYS A 489 1.82 3.55 14.76
CA LYS A 489 2.33 4.16 15.99
C LYS A 489 2.59 3.11 17.07
N ARG A 490 3.71 3.27 17.82
CA ARG A 490 4.09 2.32 18.88
C ARG A 490 3.25 2.46 20.14
N LYS A 491 2.83 3.68 20.48
CA LYS A 491 2.18 3.99 21.77
C LYS A 491 0.75 4.50 21.58
N ALA A 492 -0.12 4.11 22.49
CA ALA A 492 -1.41 4.76 22.68
C ALA A 492 -1.25 6.10 23.42
N TYR A 493 -2.17 7.00 23.18
CA TYR A 493 -2.28 8.28 23.89
C TYR A 493 -3.72 8.55 24.31
N GLY A 494 -3.89 9.38 25.33
CA GLY A 494 -5.21 9.84 25.77
C GLY A 494 -5.79 10.85 24.79
N VAL A 495 -7.09 10.72 24.51
CA VAL A 495 -7.85 11.71 23.73
C VAL A 495 -8.87 12.32 24.67
N GLU A 496 -8.93 13.66 24.71
CA GLU A 496 -9.97 14.36 25.43
C GLU A 496 -11.35 14.00 24.89
N VAL A 497 -12.29 13.69 25.77
CA VAL A 497 -13.64 13.33 25.41
C VAL A 497 -14.67 14.03 26.28
N SER A 498 -15.79 14.41 25.67
CA SER A 498 -16.98 14.84 26.41
C SER A 498 -18.20 14.14 25.82
N VAL A 499 -19.18 13.85 26.67
CA VAL A 499 -20.41 13.14 26.28
C VAL A 499 -21.55 14.17 26.41
N GLY A 500 -22.29 14.36 25.30
CA GLY A 500 -23.49 15.17 25.27
C GLY A 500 -24.61 14.59 26.19
N GLU A 501 -25.47 15.45 26.68
CA GLU A 501 -26.62 15.07 27.54
C GLU A 501 -27.62 14.16 26.82
#